data_a7e5231870f35b0e61bac8546c91eb67
#
_entry.id   a7e5231870f35b0e61bac8546c91eb67
#
_cell.length_a   1.000
_cell.length_b   1.000
_cell.length_c   1.000
_cell.angle_alpha   90.00
_cell.angle_beta   90.00
_cell.angle_gamma   90.00
#
_symmetry.space_group_name_H-M   'P 1'
#
loop_
_entity.id
_entity.type
_entity.pdbx_description
1 polymer ?
#
loop_
_entity_poly.entity_id
_entity_poly.type
_entity_poly.pdbx_seq_one_letter_code
_entity_poly.pdbx_strand_id
1 'polypeptide(L)'
;MGVPCPKGCPTRTFAGVAPSVSSNGISIHGNAPHLLQWRLEDVEIPNPNHFADIATLGGGILSSLSSQVLGNSDFFTGAFPAEYGNAVSGVFDMKLRNGNNQKNENTIQVGIMGIDVASEGPLSKKHKASYIFNYRYSTTGLLNLDGGTMDYQDLNFKLNFPTSAW
;
A
#
# COMPACT_ATOMS: atom_id res chain seq x y z
N MET A 1 4.18 -5.85 -11.73
CA MET A 1 3.21 -6.43 -10.79
C MET A 1 2.46 -5.27 -10.18
N GLY A 2 1.15 -5.21 -10.35
CA GLY A 2 0.34 -4.08 -9.95
C GLY A 2 0.37 -3.85 -8.43
N VAL A 3 0.01 -2.64 -8.00
CA VAL A 3 -0.32 -2.33 -6.61
C VAL A 3 -1.09 -3.52 -6.07
N PRO A 4 -0.70 -4.12 -4.94
CA PRO A 4 -1.50 -5.15 -4.33
C PRO A 4 -2.81 -4.52 -3.86
N CYS A 5 -3.76 -4.48 -4.77
CA CYS A 5 -5.13 -4.26 -4.38
C CYS A 5 -5.55 -5.49 -3.60
N PRO A 6 -6.10 -5.37 -2.40
CA PRO A 6 -6.80 -6.46 -1.75
C PRO A 6 -7.78 -7.06 -2.76
N LYS A 7 -8.00 -8.37 -2.71
CA LYS A 7 -8.88 -9.09 -3.62
C LYS A 7 -10.16 -8.26 -3.86
N GLY A 8 -10.30 -7.69 -5.06
CA GLY A 8 -11.44 -6.87 -5.41
C GLY A 8 -11.17 -5.40 -5.71
N CYS A 9 -9.91 -4.98 -5.85
CA CYS A 9 -9.64 -3.61 -6.28
C CYS A 9 -10.18 -3.38 -7.70
N PRO A 10 -11.19 -2.53 -7.84
CA PRO A 10 -11.93 -2.40 -9.10
C PRO A 10 -11.29 -1.41 -10.08
N THR A 11 -9.99 -1.14 -9.98
CA THR A 11 -9.32 -0.14 -10.83
C THR A 11 -9.49 -0.40 -12.33
N ARG A 12 -9.78 -1.64 -12.71
CA ARG A 12 -10.09 -1.98 -14.11
C ARG A 12 -11.55 -1.77 -14.51
N THR A 13 -12.43 -1.53 -13.56
CA THR A 13 -13.88 -1.44 -13.79
C THR A 13 -14.44 -0.03 -13.74
N PHE A 14 -13.63 0.95 -13.31
CA PHE A 14 -14.06 2.35 -13.31
C PHE A 14 -13.89 2.99 -14.68
N ALA A 15 -14.94 3.64 -15.16
CA ALA A 15 -14.87 4.43 -16.38
C ALA A 15 -13.83 5.56 -16.24
N GLY A 16 -12.97 5.71 -17.24
CA GLY A 16 -11.92 6.73 -17.24
C GLY A 16 -10.68 6.41 -16.42
N VAL A 17 -10.57 5.22 -15.85
CA VAL A 17 -9.38 4.76 -15.13
C VAL A 17 -8.59 3.78 -15.99
N ALA A 18 -7.33 4.09 -16.24
CA ALA A 18 -6.42 3.24 -17.00
C ALA A 18 -5.17 2.93 -16.17
N PRO A 19 -4.96 1.65 -15.80
CA PRO A 19 -3.71 1.24 -15.18
C PRO A 19 -2.59 1.21 -16.21
N SER A 20 -1.38 1.55 -15.81
CA SER A 20 -0.19 1.34 -16.62
C SER A 20 0.10 -0.15 -16.78
N VAL A 21 0.61 -0.55 -17.95
CA VAL A 21 1.00 -1.95 -18.23
C VAL A 21 2.35 -2.28 -17.62
N SER A 22 3.24 -1.30 -17.49
CA SER A 22 4.65 -1.48 -17.10
C SER A 22 4.98 -0.97 -15.69
N SER A 23 4.02 -0.35 -15.01
CA SER A 23 4.24 0.26 -13.70
C SER A 23 2.97 0.25 -12.85
N ASN A 24 3.09 0.66 -11.59
CA ASN A 24 1.95 0.83 -10.68
C ASN A 24 1.18 2.16 -10.93
N GLY A 25 1.47 2.86 -12.01
CA GLY A 25 0.82 4.12 -12.35
C GLY A 25 -0.65 3.93 -12.71
N ILE A 26 -1.47 4.83 -12.23
CA ILE A 26 -2.91 4.88 -12.50
C ILE A 26 -3.21 6.23 -13.15
N SER A 27 -3.70 6.20 -14.37
CA SER A 27 -4.20 7.39 -15.09
C SER A 27 -5.71 7.50 -14.88
N ILE A 28 -6.18 8.68 -14.48
CA ILE A 28 -7.59 8.94 -14.23
C ILE A 28 -8.03 10.07 -15.16
N HIS A 29 -9.02 9.79 -15.99
CA HIS A 29 -9.55 10.73 -17.00
C HIS A 29 -8.46 11.32 -17.90
N GLY A 30 -7.40 10.55 -18.20
CA GLY A 30 -6.26 10.98 -19.01
C GLY A 30 -5.20 11.79 -18.27
N ASN A 31 -5.38 12.06 -16.97
CA ASN A 31 -4.38 12.74 -16.17
C ASN A 31 -3.19 11.82 -15.87
N ALA A 32 -2.02 12.43 -15.73
CA ALA A 32 -0.80 11.68 -15.44
C ALA A 32 -0.81 11.08 -14.02
N PRO A 33 -0.19 9.91 -13.81
CA PRO A 33 -0.20 9.21 -12.53
C PRO A 33 0.34 10.00 -11.32
N HIS A 34 1.28 10.94 -11.55
CA HIS A 34 1.84 11.76 -10.48
C HIS A 34 0.84 12.79 -9.90
N LEU A 35 -0.30 13.01 -10.57
CA LEU A 35 -1.38 13.86 -10.08
C LEU A 35 -2.37 13.14 -9.16
N LEU A 36 -2.19 11.83 -8.96
CA LEU A 36 -2.96 11.05 -8.00
C LEU A 36 -2.52 11.39 -6.58
N GLN A 37 -3.47 11.80 -5.75
CA GLN A 37 -3.21 12.02 -4.34
C GLN A 37 -3.23 10.69 -3.58
N TRP A 38 -2.17 10.43 -2.84
CA TRP A 38 -2.05 9.25 -2.00
C TRP A 38 -2.26 9.62 -0.54
N ARG A 39 -3.07 8.84 0.15
CA ARG A 39 -3.31 8.99 1.58
C ARG A 39 -3.16 7.66 2.30
N LEU A 40 -2.70 7.71 3.53
CA LEU A 40 -2.60 6.57 4.42
C LEU A 40 -3.11 6.97 5.80
N GLU A 41 -4.12 6.27 6.31
CA GLU A 41 -4.75 6.58 7.61
C GLU A 41 -5.15 8.06 7.71
N ASP A 42 -5.84 8.58 6.69
CA ASP A 42 -6.33 9.95 6.58
C ASP A 42 -5.24 11.04 6.44
N VAL A 43 -3.96 10.65 6.34
CA VAL A 43 -2.83 11.56 6.13
C VAL A 43 -2.36 11.50 4.69
N GLU A 44 -2.17 12.65 4.05
CA GLU A 44 -1.56 12.73 2.73
C GLU A 44 -0.09 12.30 2.81
N ILE A 45 0.29 11.38 1.93
CA ILE A 45 1.65 10.85 1.84
C ILE A 45 2.19 11.03 0.42
N PRO A 46 3.52 11.06 0.24
CA PRO A 46 4.11 10.92 -1.08
C PRO A 46 3.69 9.60 -1.75
N ASN A 47 3.96 9.48 -3.04
CA ASN A 47 3.70 8.25 -3.77
C ASN A 47 4.33 7.04 -3.03
N PRO A 48 3.53 6.05 -2.61
CA PRO A 48 4.01 4.91 -1.82
C PRO A 48 4.72 3.85 -2.68
N ASN A 49 5.01 4.15 -3.92
CA ASN A 49 5.72 3.23 -4.79
C ASN A 49 7.20 3.56 -4.86
N HIS A 50 8.04 2.56 -4.65
CA HIS A 50 9.48 2.69 -4.87
C HIS A 50 9.77 2.96 -6.34
N PHE A 51 10.80 3.76 -6.58
CA PHE A 51 11.29 4.12 -7.93
C PHE A 51 10.25 4.84 -8.81
N ALA A 52 9.30 5.54 -8.18
CA ALA A 52 8.20 6.20 -8.88
C ALA A 52 8.67 7.25 -9.89
N ASP A 53 9.75 7.98 -9.57
CA ASP A 53 10.21 9.13 -10.36
C ASP A 53 11.35 8.78 -11.33
N ILE A 54 11.93 7.58 -11.25
CA ILE A 54 13.11 7.23 -12.04
C ILE A 54 12.76 6.84 -13.47
N ALA A 55 11.67 6.12 -13.67
CA ALA A 55 11.35 5.56 -14.98
C ALA A 55 9.89 5.72 -15.42
N THR A 56 8.98 6.17 -14.56
CA THR A 56 7.54 5.92 -14.76
C THR A 56 6.64 7.12 -14.46
N LEU A 57 7.17 8.35 -14.34
CA LEU A 57 6.38 9.57 -14.08
C LEU A 57 5.31 9.39 -12.99
N GLY A 58 5.75 8.91 -11.83
CA GLY A 58 4.87 8.69 -10.67
C GLY A 58 4.25 7.29 -10.58
N GLY A 59 4.56 6.38 -11.51
CA GLY A 59 3.99 5.02 -11.48
C GLY A 59 4.67 4.06 -10.52
N GLY A 60 5.99 4.11 -10.40
CA GLY A 60 6.77 3.16 -9.61
C GLY A 60 6.66 1.72 -10.11
N ILE A 61 7.44 0.84 -9.54
CA ILE A 61 7.45 -0.59 -9.90
C ILE A 61 6.97 -1.46 -8.72
N LEU A 62 7.31 -1.04 -7.50
CA LEU A 62 7.06 -1.79 -6.27
C LEU A 62 6.40 -0.88 -5.24
N SER A 63 5.30 -1.33 -4.65
CA SER A 63 4.69 -0.60 -3.54
C SER A 63 5.49 -0.81 -2.26
N SER A 64 5.69 0.25 -1.48
CA SER A 64 6.26 0.18 -0.12
C SER A 64 5.32 -0.47 0.90
N LEU A 65 4.03 -0.53 0.57
CA LEU A 65 3.01 -1.15 1.42
C LEU A 65 2.77 -2.60 1.00
N SER A 66 2.92 -3.52 1.94
CA SER A 66 2.59 -4.92 1.72
C SER A 66 1.07 -5.13 1.73
N SER A 67 0.58 -6.03 0.87
CA SER A 67 -0.81 -6.49 0.89
C SER A 67 -1.22 -7.16 2.22
N GLN A 68 -0.24 -7.57 3.01
CA GLN A 68 -0.45 -8.18 4.33
C GLN A 68 -1.01 -7.17 5.35
N VAL A 69 -0.66 -5.89 5.21
CA VAL A 69 -1.05 -4.85 6.16
C VAL A 69 -2.17 -3.95 5.65
N LEU A 70 -2.47 -3.97 4.36
CA LEU A 70 -3.52 -3.13 3.78
C LEU A 70 -4.91 -3.67 4.12
N GLY A 71 -5.77 -2.75 4.58
CA GLY A 71 -7.19 -2.96 4.79
C GLY A 71 -8.02 -2.50 3.58
N ASN A 72 -9.31 -2.26 3.83
CA ASN A 72 -10.17 -1.66 2.83
C ASN A 72 -9.69 -0.23 2.53
N SER A 73 -9.57 0.08 1.27
CA SER A 73 -9.09 1.37 0.79
C SER A 73 -10.15 1.99 -0.11
N ASP A 74 -10.30 3.30 -0.02
CA ASP A 74 -11.24 4.06 -0.82
C ASP A 74 -10.52 4.68 -2.01
N PHE A 75 -11.18 4.66 -3.16
CA PHE A 75 -10.65 5.22 -4.39
C PHE A 75 -11.66 6.17 -5.03
N PHE A 76 -11.30 7.45 -5.09
CA PHE A 76 -12.13 8.50 -5.64
C PHE A 76 -11.58 8.98 -6.97
N THR A 77 -12.42 9.04 -7.99
CA THR A 77 -12.05 9.50 -9.35
C THR A 77 -12.62 10.87 -9.70
N GLY A 78 -13.36 11.49 -8.78
CA GLY A 78 -14.00 12.78 -8.96
C GLY A 78 -14.97 13.05 -7.82
N ALA A 79 -15.57 14.24 -7.81
CA ALA A 79 -16.52 14.71 -6.76
C ALA A 79 -15.93 14.56 -5.35
N PHE A 80 -14.71 15.06 -5.17
CA PHE A 80 -13.98 14.92 -3.91
C PHE A 80 -14.69 15.64 -2.76
N PRO A 81 -14.86 14.99 -1.59
CA PRO A 81 -15.19 15.68 -0.36
C PRO A 81 -14.21 16.82 -0.03
N ALA A 82 -14.66 17.81 0.74
CA ALA A 82 -13.86 19.00 1.06
C ALA A 82 -12.54 18.70 1.80
N GLU A 83 -12.43 17.53 2.41
CA GLU A 83 -11.24 17.05 3.10
C GLU A 83 -10.06 16.74 2.15
N TYR A 84 -10.33 16.55 0.85
CA TYR A 84 -9.33 16.28 -0.18
C TYR A 84 -8.99 17.54 -0.98
N GLY A 85 -8.56 18.61 -0.29
CA GLY A 85 -8.41 19.96 -0.86
C GLY A 85 -7.41 20.08 -2.02
N ASN A 86 -6.42 19.20 -2.13
CA ASN A 86 -5.37 19.25 -3.17
C ASN A 86 -5.55 18.19 -4.26
N ALA A 87 -6.69 17.49 -4.29
CA ALA A 87 -6.93 16.45 -5.28
C ALA A 87 -7.21 17.03 -6.66
N VAL A 88 -6.42 16.66 -7.65
CA VAL A 88 -6.54 17.11 -9.04
C VAL A 88 -7.08 16.04 -9.96
N SER A 89 -6.58 14.81 -9.82
CA SER A 89 -6.89 13.68 -10.71
C SER A 89 -7.78 12.65 -10.00
N GLY A 90 -7.34 12.20 -8.85
CA GLY A 90 -8.02 11.23 -8.00
C GLY A 90 -7.39 11.16 -6.64
N VAL A 91 -8.04 10.43 -5.73
CA VAL A 91 -7.54 10.16 -4.39
C VAL A 91 -7.54 8.67 -4.16
N PHE A 92 -6.43 8.13 -3.69
CA PHE A 92 -6.33 6.77 -3.20
C PHE A 92 -6.09 6.83 -1.69
N ASP A 93 -7.14 6.59 -0.91
CA ASP A 93 -7.10 6.62 0.55
C ASP A 93 -6.97 5.20 1.08
N MET A 94 -5.78 4.89 1.58
CA MET A 94 -5.41 3.56 2.06
C MET A 94 -5.54 3.50 3.57
N LYS A 95 -6.05 2.36 4.04
CA LYS A 95 -6.13 2.08 5.48
C LYS A 95 -5.41 0.78 5.78
N LEU A 96 -4.65 0.79 6.87
CA LEU A 96 -4.04 -0.42 7.39
C LEU A 96 -5.09 -1.22 8.15
N ARG A 97 -5.12 -2.53 7.96
CA ARG A 97 -5.99 -3.40 8.74
C ARG A 97 -5.55 -3.46 10.20
N ASN A 98 -6.46 -3.77 11.07
CA ASN A 98 -6.14 -4.04 12.46
C ASN A 98 -5.62 -5.49 12.58
N GLY A 99 -4.63 -5.70 13.44
CA GLY A 99 -4.11 -7.03 13.72
C GLY A 99 -5.14 -7.92 14.44
N ASN A 100 -4.92 -9.23 14.39
CA ASN A 100 -5.76 -10.20 15.06
C ASN A 100 -5.70 -10.01 16.59
N ASN A 101 -6.85 -9.83 17.23
CA ASN A 101 -6.94 -9.64 18.68
C ASN A 101 -7.19 -10.94 19.48
N GLN A 102 -7.25 -12.08 18.79
CA GLN A 102 -7.55 -13.37 19.43
C GLN A 102 -6.34 -14.31 19.46
N LYS A 103 -5.60 -14.38 18.36
CA LYS A 103 -4.46 -15.29 18.18
C LYS A 103 -3.29 -14.62 17.48
N ASN A 104 -2.10 -15.14 17.72
CA ASN A 104 -0.92 -14.73 16.97
C ASN A 104 -0.88 -15.47 15.62
N GLU A 105 -0.64 -14.71 14.58
CA GLU A 105 -0.46 -15.22 13.22
C GLU A 105 0.84 -14.68 12.66
N ASN A 106 1.65 -15.55 12.06
CA ASN A 106 2.89 -15.19 11.43
C ASN A 106 2.86 -15.70 9.98
N THR A 107 3.25 -14.84 9.06
CA THR A 107 3.31 -15.16 7.65
C THR A 107 4.70 -14.83 7.12
N ILE A 108 5.30 -15.76 6.42
CA ILE A 108 6.57 -15.57 5.73
C ILE A 108 6.32 -15.87 4.26
N GLN A 109 6.66 -14.92 3.41
CA GLN A 109 6.61 -15.06 1.96
C GLN A 109 8.00 -14.86 1.39
N VAL A 110 8.43 -15.78 0.54
CA VAL A 110 9.70 -15.71 -0.16
C VAL A 110 9.42 -15.67 -1.65
N GLY A 111 9.95 -14.67 -2.32
CA GLY A 111 9.79 -14.47 -3.75
C GLY A 111 11.08 -13.98 -4.40
N ILE A 112 11.09 -13.92 -5.71
CA ILE A 112 12.23 -13.42 -6.49
C ILE A 112 12.57 -11.97 -6.15
N MET A 113 11.56 -11.17 -5.79
CA MET A 113 11.69 -9.74 -5.51
C MET A 113 12.06 -9.45 -4.05
N GLY A 114 12.00 -10.46 -3.16
CA GLY A 114 12.32 -10.24 -1.75
C GLY A 114 11.66 -11.23 -0.81
N ILE A 115 11.95 -11.01 0.46
CA ILE A 115 11.37 -11.74 1.59
C ILE A 115 10.42 -10.77 2.30
N ASP A 116 9.21 -11.23 2.58
CA ASP A 116 8.17 -10.49 3.30
C ASP A 116 7.81 -11.29 4.56
N VAL A 117 7.95 -10.67 5.71
CA VAL A 117 7.64 -11.26 7.02
C VAL A 117 6.58 -10.41 7.68
N ALA A 118 5.45 -11.02 7.99
CA ALA A 118 4.36 -10.37 8.70
C ALA A 118 4.05 -11.11 10.01
N SER A 119 3.76 -10.36 11.04
CA SER A 119 3.34 -10.88 12.35
C SER A 119 2.19 -10.03 12.89
N GLU A 120 1.18 -10.68 13.39
CA GLU A 120 0.06 -10.01 14.04
C GLU A 120 -0.44 -10.78 15.24
N GLY A 121 -1.03 -10.08 16.19
CA GLY A 121 -1.55 -10.74 17.38
C GLY A 121 -2.10 -9.79 18.43
N PRO A 122 -2.64 -10.36 19.51
CA PRO A 122 -3.14 -9.59 20.64
C PRO A 122 -2.00 -8.99 21.45
N LEU A 123 -2.06 -7.68 21.66
CA LEU A 123 -1.21 -6.98 22.62
C LEU A 123 -1.77 -7.09 24.03
N SER A 124 -3.09 -7.01 24.16
CA SER A 124 -3.80 -7.22 25.43
C SER A 124 -5.17 -7.84 25.17
N LYS A 125 -5.38 -9.04 25.72
CA LYS A 125 -6.68 -9.73 25.60
C LYS A 125 -7.79 -8.99 26.36
N LYS A 126 -7.45 -8.35 27.50
CA LYS A 126 -8.40 -7.61 28.32
C LYS A 126 -8.95 -6.38 27.61
N HIS A 127 -8.11 -5.66 26.88
CA HIS A 127 -8.45 -4.42 26.18
C HIS A 127 -8.67 -4.62 24.68
N LYS A 128 -8.65 -5.88 24.20
CA LYS A 128 -8.76 -6.22 22.76
C LYS A 128 -7.76 -5.46 21.89
N ALA A 129 -6.65 -5.00 22.48
CA ALA A 129 -5.58 -4.34 21.75
C ALA A 129 -4.83 -5.35 20.89
N SER A 130 -4.47 -4.95 19.69
CA SER A 130 -3.76 -5.79 18.73
C SER A 130 -2.63 -5.02 18.05
N TYR A 131 -1.69 -5.77 17.52
CA TYR A 131 -0.62 -5.25 16.68
C TYR A 131 -0.62 -5.95 15.34
N ILE A 132 -0.12 -5.26 14.35
CA ILE A 132 0.31 -5.80 13.07
C ILE A 132 1.66 -5.20 12.72
N PHE A 133 2.56 -6.04 12.25
CA PHE A 133 3.93 -5.73 11.87
C PHE A 133 4.24 -6.41 10.56
N ASN A 134 4.91 -5.72 9.68
CA ASN A 134 5.39 -6.28 8.43
C ASN A 134 6.77 -5.71 8.10
N TYR A 135 7.68 -6.57 7.77
CA TYR A 135 9.00 -6.22 7.29
C TYR A 135 9.28 -6.90 5.96
N ARG A 136 9.72 -6.13 5.00
CA ARG A 136 10.09 -6.61 3.68
C ARG A 136 11.52 -6.22 3.33
N TYR A 137 12.24 -7.14 2.78
CA TYR A 137 13.62 -6.99 2.35
C TYR A 137 13.80 -7.46 0.91
N SER A 138 14.43 -6.62 0.08
CA SER A 138 14.77 -6.97 -1.30
C SER A 138 15.88 -8.00 -1.34
N THR A 139 15.74 -9.01 -2.20
CA THR A 139 16.79 -10.01 -2.49
C THR A 139 17.39 -9.82 -3.87
N THR A 140 17.03 -8.77 -4.60
CA THR A 140 17.51 -8.54 -5.98
C THR A 140 19.01 -8.31 -6.04
N GLY A 141 19.61 -7.67 -5.02
CA GLY A 141 21.05 -7.51 -4.90
C GLY A 141 21.82 -8.83 -4.71
N LEU A 142 21.18 -9.84 -4.12
CA LEU A 142 21.77 -11.17 -3.96
C LEU A 142 21.77 -12.00 -5.25
N LEU A 143 20.85 -11.72 -6.16
CA LEU A 143 20.65 -12.47 -7.40
C LEU A 143 21.54 -11.98 -8.54
N ASN A 144 22.26 -10.86 -8.35
CA ASN A 144 23.23 -10.30 -9.30
C ASN A 144 22.72 -10.29 -10.76
N LEU A 145 21.47 -9.86 -10.94
CA LEU A 145 20.85 -9.77 -12.26
C LEU A 145 21.48 -8.62 -13.05
N ASP A 146 21.98 -8.89 -14.23
CA ASP A 146 22.73 -7.97 -15.11
C ASP A 146 21.96 -6.68 -15.53
N GLY A 147 20.84 -6.38 -14.94
CA GLY A 147 19.99 -5.22 -15.23
C GLY A 147 19.99 -4.11 -14.17
N GLY A 148 20.85 -4.20 -13.17
CA GLY A 148 20.85 -3.28 -12.02
C GLY A 148 20.13 -3.86 -10.80
N THR A 149 20.62 -3.52 -9.62
CA THR A 149 20.03 -3.94 -8.35
C THR A 149 19.00 -2.92 -7.88
N MET A 150 17.83 -3.40 -7.54
CA MET A 150 16.76 -2.58 -6.92
C MET A 150 16.66 -2.97 -5.45
N ASP A 151 17.49 -2.35 -4.62
CA ASP A 151 17.50 -2.65 -3.20
C ASP A 151 16.49 -1.77 -2.47
N TYR A 152 15.61 -2.39 -1.69
CA TYR A 152 14.63 -1.71 -0.87
C TYR A 152 14.38 -2.46 0.43
N GLN A 153 13.97 -1.71 1.45
CA GLN A 153 13.54 -2.24 2.72
C GLN A 153 12.32 -1.47 3.17
N ASP A 154 11.31 -2.17 3.60
CA ASP A 154 10.07 -1.59 4.08
C ASP A 154 9.73 -2.14 5.46
N LEU A 155 9.34 -1.22 6.34
CA LEU A 155 8.84 -1.54 7.66
C LEU A 155 7.47 -0.88 7.85
N ASN A 156 6.45 -1.67 8.05
CA ASN A 156 5.11 -1.21 8.34
C ASN A 156 4.64 -1.79 9.67
N PHE A 157 4.06 -0.96 10.51
CA PHE A 157 3.43 -1.45 11.74
C PHE A 157 2.23 -0.59 12.13
N LYS A 158 1.27 -1.20 12.79
CA LYS A 158 0.13 -0.52 13.39
C LYS A 158 -0.20 -1.15 14.74
N LEU A 159 -0.43 -0.30 15.71
CA LEU A 159 -0.95 -0.68 17.02
C LEU A 159 -2.40 -0.20 17.11
N ASN A 160 -3.29 -1.12 17.43
CA ASN A 160 -4.70 -0.82 17.59
C ASN A 160 -5.10 -0.94 19.05
N PHE A 161 -5.56 0.18 19.62
CA PHE A 161 -6.09 0.27 20.97
C PHE A 161 -7.55 0.69 20.88
N PRO A 162 -8.51 -0.26 20.80
CA PRO A 162 -9.90 0.10 20.74
C PRO A 162 -10.29 0.79 22.05
N THR A 163 -10.62 2.08 21.94
CA THR A 163 -11.17 2.84 23.06
C THR A 163 -12.61 2.39 23.24
N SER A 164 -12.93 1.83 24.40
CA SER A 164 -14.33 1.61 24.75
C SER A 164 -14.99 2.97 24.84
N ALA A 165 -15.84 3.30 23.85
CA ALA A 165 -16.73 4.45 24.00
C ALA A 165 -17.58 4.22 25.23
N TRP A 166 -17.58 5.19 26.13
CA TRP A 166 -18.42 5.25 27.33
C TRP A 166 -19.88 5.45 26.92
#